data_bfbe0d4f68c5b82639b82b61d282962e
#
_entry.id   bfbe0d4f68c5b82639b82b61d282962e
#
_cell.length_a   1.000
_cell.length_b   1.000
_cell.length_c   1.000
_cell.angle_alpha   90.00
_cell.angle_beta   90.00
_cell.angle_gamma   90.00
#
_symmetry.space_group_name_H-M   'P 1'
#
loop_
_entity.id
_entity.type
_entity.pdbx_description
1 polymer ?
#
loop_
_entity_poly.entity_id
_entity_poly.type
_entity_poly.pdbx_seq_one_letter_code
_entity_poly.pdbx_strand_id
1 'polypeptide(L)'
;AASDVYKRQHDYRYFPEPDLVPVELDDAWIERVKNELPELPAQRQQRLMTENGLPAYDAGLIVATKAMADYFDAACKNAGDDKAVANWLLGDVSAYLNNEGIEIDAFPIKPENLGEMVALIKGGVLSSKLAKKVFAEMLKADKSPKALVKELGLEQVSDEGAIAAIVDEVLAENLQSIADFKAGKDR
;
A
#
# COMPACT_ATOMS: atom_id res chain seq x y z
N ALA A 1 -27.18 30.84 -14.25
CA ALA A 1 -27.97 31.84 -13.51
C ALA A 1 -29.45 31.88 -13.96
N ALA A 2 -29.76 32.08 -15.25
CA ALA A 2 -31.14 32.09 -15.74
C ALA A 2 -31.87 30.74 -15.58
N SER A 3 -31.17 29.63 -15.78
CA SER A 3 -31.68 28.27 -15.59
C SER A 3 -32.09 27.97 -14.14
N ASP A 4 -31.38 28.53 -13.14
CA ASP A 4 -31.71 28.32 -11.73
C ASP A 4 -32.92 29.12 -11.27
N VAL A 5 -33.10 30.30 -11.83
CA VAL A 5 -34.30 31.13 -11.54
C VAL A 5 -35.54 30.44 -12.12
N TYR A 6 -35.46 29.90 -13.31
CA TYR A 6 -36.56 29.15 -13.94
C TYR A 6 -36.95 27.90 -13.14
N LYS A 7 -35.99 27.17 -12.65
CA LYS A 7 -36.20 25.96 -11.83
C LYS A 7 -36.82 26.25 -10.45
N ARG A 8 -36.70 27.48 -9.97
CA ARG A 8 -37.29 27.92 -8.69
C ARG A 8 -38.70 28.55 -8.81
N GLN A 9 -39.19 28.69 -10.03
CA GLN A 9 -40.56 29.17 -10.20
C GLN A 9 -41.56 28.06 -9.87
N HIS A 10 -42.67 28.42 -9.24
CA HIS A 10 -43.77 27.50 -8.99
C HIS A 10 -44.39 27.09 -10.33
N ASP A 11 -43.95 25.96 -10.83
CA ASP A 11 -44.52 25.31 -12.03
C ASP A 11 -45.42 24.17 -11.55
N TYR A 12 -46.53 23.94 -12.29
CA TYR A 12 -47.45 22.85 -12.00
C TYR A 12 -46.81 21.46 -11.97
N ARG A 13 -45.56 21.32 -12.40
CA ARG A 13 -44.75 20.09 -12.31
C ARG A 13 -44.24 19.75 -10.92
N TYR A 14 -44.35 20.67 -9.94
CA TYR A 14 -43.80 20.50 -8.60
C TYR A 14 -44.86 20.26 -7.52
N PHE A 15 -46.10 19.95 -7.88
CA PHE A 15 -47.04 19.45 -6.89
C PHE A 15 -47.01 17.91 -6.82
N PRO A 16 -47.38 17.35 -5.65
CA PRO A 16 -47.35 15.90 -5.45
C PRO A 16 -48.14 15.17 -6.52
N GLU A 17 -47.52 14.11 -7.06
CA GLU A 17 -48.20 13.23 -8.00
C GLU A 17 -49.36 12.51 -7.29
N PRO A 18 -50.59 12.59 -7.77
CA PRO A 18 -51.75 12.05 -7.01
C PRO A 18 -51.74 10.52 -6.92
N ASP A 19 -51.00 9.84 -7.82
CA ASP A 19 -50.87 8.37 -7.82
C ASP A 19 -49.75 7.86 -6.93
N LEU A 20 -48.93 8.72 -6.33
CA LEU A 20 -47.86 8.35 -5.41
C LEU A 20 -48.29 8.56 -3.97
N VAL A 21 -48.17 7.47 -3.20
CA VAL A 21 -48.39 7.55 -1.74
C VAL A 21 -47.18 8.27 -1.10
N PRO A 22 -47.43 9.17 -0.12
CA PRO A 22 -46.34 9.78 0.64
C PRO A 22 -45.42 8.71 1.26
N VAL A 23 -44.11 8.85 1.07
CA VAL A 23 -43.11 8.01 1.73
C VAL A 23 -42.76 8.62 3.07
N GLU A 24 -43.15 7.96 4.14
CA GLU A 24 -42.84 8.39 5.52
C GLU A 24 -41.54 7.69 5.97
N LEU A 25 -40.52 8.50 6.28
CA LEU A 25 -39.24 8.03 6.83
C LEU A 25 -39.20 8.41 8.32
N ASP A 26 -39.19 7.41 9.18
CA ASP A 26 -39.04 7.63 10.61
C ASP A 26 -37.56 7.83 11.00
N ASP A 27 -37.33 8.45 12.15
CA ASP A 27 -35.97 8.69 12.65
C ASP A 27 -35.21 7.38 12.90
N ALA A 28 -35.88 6.31 13.26
CA ALA A 28 -35.28 4.99 13.49
C ALA A 28 -34.73 4.40 12.20
N TRP A 29 -35.43 4.57 11.09
CA TRP A 29 -34.95 4.16 9.76
C TRP A 29 -33.73 4.98 9.33
N ILE A 30 -33.77 6.30 9.53
CA ILE A 30 -32.66 7.21 9.22
C ILE A 30 -31.42 6.84 10.02
N GLU A 31 -31.55 6.61 11.32
CA GLU A 31 -30.44 6.24 12.18
C GLU A 31 -29.87 4.85 11.81
N ARG A 32 -30.72 3.89 11.46
CA ARG A 32 -30.26 2.60 10.96
C ARG A 32 -29.42 2.74 9.70
N VAL A 33 -29.90 3.51 8.71
CA VAL A 33 -29.16 3.74 7.46
C VAL A 33 -27.85 4.47 7.73
N LYS A 34 -27.81 5.47 8.62
CA LYS A 34 -26.56 6.14 9.01
C LYS A 34 -25.55 5.19 9.62
N ASN A 35 -25.99 4.25 10.46
CA ASN A 35 -25.12 3.27 11.10
C ASN A 35 -24.62 2.16 10.13
N GLU A 36 -25.36 1.91 9.06
CA GLU A 36 -25.01 0.95 8.01
C GLU A 36 -24.12 1.56 6.91
N LEU A 37 -23.99 2.89 6.87
CA LEU A 37 -23.15 3.56 5.88
C LEU A 37 -21.68 3.16 6.07
N PRO A 38 -21.02 2.69 5.02
CA PRO A 38 -19.58 2.48 5.07
C PRO A 38 -18.84 3.82 5.22
N GLU A 39 -17.58 3.74 5.65
CA GLU A 39 -16.71 4.92 5.68
C GLU A 39 -16.68 5.61 4.29
N LEU A 40 -17.03 6.89 4.26
CA LEU A 40 -17.06 7.66 3.02
C LEU A 40 -15.64 8.04 2.57
N PRO A 41 -15.39 8.24 1.26
CA PRO A 41 -14.05 8.54 0.74
C PRO A 41 -13.37 9.72 1.43
N ALA A 42 -14.11 10.79 1.73
CA ALA A 42 -13.56 11.97 2.41
C ALA A 42 -13.15 11.66 3.88
N GLN A 43 -13.94 10.86 4.59
CA GLN A 43 -13.61 10.41 5.94
C GLN A 43 -12.40 9.49 5.93
N ARG A 44 -12.35 8.55 4.98
CA ARG A 44 -11.22 7.63 4.79
C ARG A 44 -9.94 8.39 4.46
N GLN A 45 -10.00 9.37 3.56
CA GLN A 45 -8.85 10.22 3.27
C GLN A 45 -8.34 10.93 4.53
N GLN A 46 -9.24 11.52 5.31
CA GLN A 46 -8.88 12.17 6.57
C GLN A 46 -8.25 11.19 7.55
N ARG A 47 -8.78 9.97 7.69
CA ARG A 47 -8.20 8.91 8.53
C ARG A 47 -6.79 8.53 8.05
N LEU A 48 -6.59 8.30 6.76
CA LEU A 48 -5.27 7.97 6.21
C LEU A 48 -4.23 9.06 6.47
N MET A 49 -4.65 10.34 6.49
CA MET A 49 -3.76 11.45 6.83
C MET A 49 -3.44 11.50 8.32
N THR A 50 -4.43 11.31 9.20
CA THR A 50 -4.29 11.49 10.65
C THR A 50 -3.72 10.26 11.36
N GLU A 51 -4.17 9.07 11.00
CA GLU A 51 -3.79 7.82 11.67
C GLU A 51 -2.59 7.14 10.99
N ASN A 52 -2.60 7.05 9.66
CA ASN A 52 -1.50 6.42 8.90
C ASN A 52 -0.39 7.42 8.54
N GLY A 53 -0.59 8.73 8.79
CA GLY A 53 0.40 9.79 8.60
C GLY A 53 0.77 10.01 7.11
N LEU A 54 -0.16 9.75 6.18
CA LEU A 54 0.06 9.94 4.76
C LEU A 54 -0.09 11.41 4.35
N PRO A 55 0.66 11.87 3.33
CA PRO A 55 0.39 13.15 2.68
C PRO A 55 -1.01 13.18 2.07
N ALA A 56 -1.64 14.37 2.01
CA ALA A 56 -2.98 14.53 1.46
C ALA A 56 -3.10 14.05 0.00
N TYR A 57 -2.05 14.25 -0.79
CA TYR A 57 -2.00 13.79 -2.17
C TYR A 57 -2.04 12.25 -2.27
N ASP A 58 -1.19 11.56 -1.51
CA ASP A 58 -1.11 10.09 -1.51
C ASP A 58 -2.40 9.46 -0.99
N ALA A 59 -2.94 10.00 0.11
CA ALA A 59 -4.23 9.60 0.65
C ALA A 59 -5.36 9.78 -0.39
N GLY A 60 -5.35 10.90 -1.13
CA GLY A 60 -6.30 11.17 -2.21
C GLY A 60 -6.24 10.14 -3.34
N LEU A 61 -5.04 9.73 -3.74
CA LEU A 61 -4.84 8.70 -4.76
C LEU A 61 -5.34 7.32 -4.29
N ILE A 62 -5.06 6.95 -3.04
CA ILE A 62 -5.47 5.67 -2.47
C ILE A 62 -7.00 5.57 -2.38
N VAL A 63 -7.70 6.65 -1.98
CA VAL A 63 -9.17 6.65 -1.86
C VAL A 63 -9.89 6.93 -3.17
N ALA A 64 -9.18 7.12 -4.28
CA ALA A 64 -9.79 7.38 -5.60
C ALA A 64 -10.73 6.26 -6.03
N THR A 65 -10.43 5.01 -5.67
CA THR A 65 -11.33 3.86 -5.81
C THR A 65 -11.48 3.12 -4.50
N LYS A 66 -12.67 2.56 -4.25
CA LYS A 66 -12.92 1.75 -3.07
C LYS A 66 -11.98 0.55 -3.00
N ALA A 67 -11.76 -0.13 -4.12
CA ALA A 67 -10.91 -1.31 -4.20
C ALA A 67 -9.45 -1.03 -3.82
N MET A 68 -8.87 0.08 -4.31
CA MET A 68 -7.51 0.50 -3.95
C MET A 68 -7.40 0.80 -2.45
N ALA A 69 -8.39 1.49 -1.89
CA ALA A 69 -8.41 1.83 -0.48
C ALA A 69 -8.58 0.58 0.41
N ASP A 70 -9.45 -0.36 0.01
CA ASP A 70 -9.63 -1.63 0.73
C ASP A 70 -8.37 -2.51 0.68
N TYR A 71 -7.69 -2.53 -0.47
CA TYR A 71 -6.40 -3.20 -0.62
C TYR A 71 -5.34 -2.59 0.30
N PHE A 72 -5.25 -1.26 0.35
CA PHE A 72 -4.32 -0.55 1.25
C PHE A 72 -4.56 -0.91 2.71
N ASP A 73 -5.82 -0.80 3.19
CA ASP A 73 -6.17 -1.12 4.57
C ASP A 73 -5.87 -2.58 4.93
N ALA A 74 -6.09 -3.51 4.00
CA ALA A 74 -5.77 -4.91 4.22
C ALA A 74 -4.25 -5.15 4.29
N ALA A 75 -3.46 -4.48 3.46
CA ALA A 75 -2.01 -4.60 3.47
C ALA A 75 -1.38 -4.01 4.75
N CYS A 76 -1.90 -2.89 5.25
CA CYS A 76 -1.40 -2.25 6.47
C CYS A 76 -1.55 -3.11 7.73
N LYS A 77 -2.53 -4.02 7.79
CA LYS A 77 -2.76 -4.87 8.97
C LYS A 77 -1.52 -5.65 9.44
N ASN A 78 -0.67 -6.08 8.51
CA ASN A 78 0.49 -6.92 8.77
C ASN A 78 1.83 -6.23 8.49
N ALA A 79 1.82 -5.02 7.93
CA ALA A 79 3.03 -4.35 7.47
C ALA A 79 3.81 -3.66 8.58
N GLY A 80 3.11 -3.06 9.55
CA GLY A 80 3.70 -2.27 10.62
C GLY A 80 4.36 -0.95 10.16
N ASP A 81 4.29 -0.62 8.87
CA ASP A 81 4.73 0.64 8.28
C ASP A 81 3.81 1.02 7.11
N ASP A 82 2.81 1.82 7.42
CA ASP A 82 1.76 2.21 6.49
C ASP A 82 2.26 3.12 5.37
N LYS A 83 3.27 3.96 5.67
CA LYS A 83 3.91 4.82 4.65
C LYS A 83 4.67 3.99 3.62
N ALA A 84 5.36 2.95 4.08
CA ALA A 84 6.03 2.04 3.17
C ALA A 84 5.03 1.28 2.29
N VAL A 85 3.88 0.84 2.84
CA VAL A 85 2.79 0.24 2.05
C VAL A 85 2.28 1.22 1.00
N ALA A 86 2.01 2.48 1.36
CA ALA A 86 1.58 3.51 0.42
C ALA A 86 2.60 3.72 -0.71
N ASN A 87 3.90 3.79 -0.38
CA ASN A 87 4.95 3.94 -1.36
C ASN A 87 5.00 2.77 -2.36
N TRP A 88 4.87 1.53 -1.88
CA TRP A 88 4.81 0.35 -2.76
C TRP A 88 3.55 0.35 -3.62
N LEU A 89 2.40 0.68 -3.03
CA LEU A 89 1.11 0.69 -3.71
C LEU A 89 1.07 1.75 -4.82
N LEU A 90 1.48 2.98 -4.52
CA LEU A 90 1.49 4.10 -5.48
C LEU A 90 2.66 4.04 -6.45
N GLY A 91 3.73 3.32 -6.11
CA GLY A 91 4.90 3.13 -6.97
C GLY A 91 4.81 1.85 -7.81
N ASP A 92 5.44 0.78 -7.31
CA ASP A 92 5.65 -0.46 -8.07
C ASP A 92 4.32 -1.17 -8.43
N VAL A 93 3.31 -1.17 -7.54
CA VAL A 93 2.00 -1.78 -7.82
C VAL A 93 1.26 -0.97 -8.89
N SER A 94 1.12 0.35 -8.72
CA SER A 94 0.45 1.20 -9.71
C SER A 94 1.14 1.17 -11.07
N ALA A 95 2.47 1.10 -11.10
CA ALA A 95 3.22 0.93 -12.35
C ALA A 95 2.86 -0.38 -13.05
N TYR A 96 2.75 -1.48 -12.31
CA TYR A 96 2.34 -2.77 -12.86
C TYR A 96 0.91 -2.72 -13.41
N LEU A 97 -0.04 -2.20 -12.61
CA LEU A 97 -1.46 -2.07 -13.02
C LEU A 97 -1.59 -1.27 -14.33
N ASN A 98 -0.88 -0.15 -14.43
CA ASN A 98 -0.90 0.69 -15.63
C ASN A 98 -0.28 -0.02 -16.85
N ASN A 99 0.82 -0.76 -16.67
CA ASN A 99 1.49 -1.48 -17.75
C ASN A 99 0.63 -2.63 -18.30
N GLU A 100 -0.04 -3.37 -17.41
CA GLU A 100 -0.90 -4.48 -17.77
C GLU A 100 -2.32 -4.02 -18.16
N GLY A 101 -2.69 -2.77 -17.91
CA GLY A 101 -4.02 -2.23 -18.17
C GLY A 101 -5.12 -2.88 -17.33
N ILE A 102 -4.82 -3.23 -16.08
CA ILE A 102 -5.73 -3.90 -15.13
C ILE A 102 -6.00 -3.03 -13.90
N GLU A 103 -7.12 -3.30 -13.24
CA GLU A 103 -7.48 -2.70 -11.96
C GLU A 103 -6.92 -3.52 -10.79
N ILE A 104 -6.92 -2.93 -9.58
CA ILE A 104 -6.37 -3.56 -8.37
C ILE A 104 -7.05 -4.88 -8.00
N ASP A 105 -8.33 -5.06 -8.35
CA ASP A 105 -9.07 -6.30 -8.11
C ASP A 105 -8.52 -7.49 -8.90
N ALA A 106 -7.84 -7.24 -10.02
CA ALA A 106 -7.17 -8.24 -10.84
C ALA A 106 -5.67 -8.36 -10.55
N PHE A 107 -5.17 -7.65 -9.54
CA PHE A 107 -3.76 -7.69 -9.18
C PHE A 107 -3.36 -9.04 -8.59
N PRO A 108 -2.28 -9.69 -9.08
CA PRO A 108 -1.96 -11.06 -8.69
C PRO A 108 -1.45 -11.20 -7.24
N ILE A 109 -0.93 -10.15 -6.64
CA ILE A 109 -0.42 -10.19 -5.27
C ILE A 109 -1.54 -9.81 -4.29
N LYS A 110 -1.80 -10.68 -3.31
CA LYS A 110 -2.76 -10.40 -2.24
C LYS A 110 -2.25 -9.29 -1.32
N PRO A 111 -3.14 -8.44 -0.77
CA PRO A 111 -2.75 -7.35 0.11
C PRO A 111 -1.94 -7.83 1.34
N GLU A 112 -2.28 -8.98 1.90
CA GLU A 112 -1.56 -9.56 3.03
C GLU A 112 -0.10 -9.87 2.69
N ASN A 113 0.16 -10.33 1.47
CA ASN A 113 1.50 -10.63 0.99
C ASN A 113 2.32 -9.35 0.77
N LEU A 114 1.69 -8.28 0.26
CA LEU A 114 2.36 -6.99 0.16
C LEU A 114 2.72 -6.45 1.56
N GLY A 115 1.80 -6.54 2.52
CA GLY A 115 2.04 -6.15 3.91
C GLY A 115 3.15 -6.97 4.56
N GLU A 116 3.17 -8.30 4.37
CA GLU A 116 4.23 -9.18 4.87
C GLU A 116 5.60 -8.82 4.28
N MET A 117 5.68 -8.51 2.98
CA MET A 117 6.92 -8.07 2.34
C MET A 117 7.43 -6.77 2.97
N VAL A 118 6.55 -5.79 3.21
CA VAL A 118 6.92 -4.54 3.88
C VAL A 118 7.39 -4.79 5.31
N ALA A 119 6.76 -5.71 6.05
CA ALA A 119 7.19 -6.10 7.38
C ALA A 119 8.60 -6.72 7.38
N LEU A 120 8.95 -7.54 6.38
CA LEU A 120 10.29 -8.10 6.22
C LEU A 120 11.34 -7.02 5.92
N ILE A 121 10.98 -5.99 5.15
CA ILE A 121 11.86 -4.84 4.92
C ILE A 121 12.08 -4.07 6.21
N LYS A 122 11.01 -3.74 6.94
CA LYS A 122 11.08 -3.04 8.23
C LYS A 122 11.90 -3.80 9.26
N GLY A 123 11.76 -5.13 9.28
CA GLY A 123 12.52 -6.02 10.15
C GLY A 123 13.98 -6.22 9.76
N GLY A 124 14.47 -5.61 8.67
CA GLY A 124 15.84 -5.74 8.21
C GLY A 124 16.18 -7.09 7.56
N VAL A 125 15.20 -7.98 7.37
CA VAL A 125 15.38 -9.27 6.69
C VAL A 125 15.61 -9.09 5.19
N LEU A 126 14.95 -8.08 4.61
CA LEU A 126 15.08 -7.72 3.20
C LEU A 126 15.59 -6.29 3.05
N SER A 127 16.61 -6.10 2.22
CA SER A 127 16.94 -4.77 1.71
C SER A 127 15.93 -4.34 0.62
N SER A 128 15.78 -3.03 0.39
CA SER A 128 14.88 -2.50 -0.65
C SER A 128 15.19 -3.07 -2.04
N LYS A 129 16.46 -3.37 -2.34
CA LYS A 129 16.87 -3.98 -3.61
C LYS A 129 16.41 -5.44 -3.71
N LEU A 130 16.49 -6.20 -2.62
CA LEU A 130 16.04 -7.59 -2.57
C LEU A 130 14.51 -7.67 -2.57
N ALA A 131 13.83 -6.73 -1.93
CA ALA A 131 12.38 -6.65 -1.95
C ALA A 131 11.81 -6.50 -3.37
N LYS A 132 12.47 -5.74 -4.27
CA LYS A 132 12.08 -5.66 -5.69
C LYS A 132 12.19 -6.99 -6.42
N LYS A 133 13.18 -7.82 -6.07
CA LYS A 133 13.30 -9.18 -6.63
C LYS A 133 12.17 -10.07 -6.12
N VAL A 134 11.90 -10.04 -4.82
CA VAL A 134 10.80 -10.79 -4.21
C VAL A 134 9.46 -10.37 -4.82
N PHE A 135 9.21 -9.08 -4.98
CA PHE A 135 8.01 -8.54 -5.62
C PHE A 135 7.85 -9.07 -7.06
N ALA A 136 8.92 -9.08 -7.86
CA ALA A 136 8.88 -9.60 -9.21
C ALA A 136 8.58 -11.11 -9.27
N GLU A 137 9.02 -11.89 -8.29
CA GLU A 137 8.70 -13.32 -8.20
C GLU A 137 7.27 -13.56 -7.68
N MET A 138 6.77 -12.69 -6.76
CA MET A 138 5.37 -12.74 -6.32
C MET A 138 4.38 -12.48 -7.45
N LEU A 139 4.74 -11.66 -8.44
CA LEU A 139 3.91 -11.43 -9.63
C LEU A 139 3.76 -12.67 -10.52
N LYS A 140 4.73 -13.60 -10.46
CA LYS A 140 4.75 -14.82 -11.27
C LYS A 140 4.11 -16.02 -10.57
N ALA A 141 4.11 -16.02 -9.24
CA ALA A 141 3.66 -17.15 -8.45
C ALA A 141 2.90 -16.69 -7.20
N ASP A 142 1.77 -17.34 -6.89
CA ASP A 142 1.01 -17.10 -5.65
C ASP A 142 1.76 -17.72 -4.45
N LYS A 143 2.92 -17.16 -4.11
CA LYS A 143 3.73 -17.57 -2.96
C LYS A 143 3.84 -16.43 -1.96
N SER A 144 3.93 -16.76 -0.66
CA SER A 144 4.17 -15.74 0.37
C SER A 144 5.61 -15.19 0.27
N PRO A 145 5.82 -13.92 0.65
CA PRO A 145 7.16 -13.31 0.66
C PRO A 145 8.17 -14.12 1.47
N LYS A 146 7.78 -14.62 2.65
CA LYS A 146 8.67 -15.45 3.48
C LYS A 146 9.10 -16.73 2.80
N ALA A 147 8.21 -17.38 2.06
CA ALA A 147 8.54 -18.58 1.31
C ALA A 147 9.56 -18.27 0.22
N LEU A 148 9.36 -17.17 -0.52
CA LEU A 148 10.28 -16.74 -1.58
C LEU A 148 11.64 -16.32 -1.03
N VAL A 149 11.68 -15.62 0.11
CA VAL A 149 12.95 -15.24 0.76
C VAL A 149 13.77 -16.46 1.11
N LYS A 150 13.17 -17.52 1.67
CA LYS A 150 13.84 -18.77 1.98
C LYS A 150 14.27 -19.55 0.73
N GLU A 151 13.38 -19.65 -0.26
CA GLU A 151 13.64 -20.38 -1.50
C GLU A 151 14.78 -19.74 -2.30
N LEU A 152 14.87 -18.44 -2.31
CA LEU A 152 15.88 -17.69 -3.06
C LEU A 152 17.14 -17.39 -2.24
N GLY A 153 17.18 -17.75 -0.95
CA GLY A 153 18.31 -17.46 -0.07
C GLY A 153 18.60 -15.96 0.09
N LEU A 154 17.55 -15.13 0.12
CA LEU A 154 17.66 -13.67 0.11
C LEU A 154 17.64 -13.06 1.53
N GLU A 155 17.80 -13.86 2.56
CA GLU A 155 17.91 -13.35 3.93
C GLU A 155 19.18 -12.52 4.07
N GLN A 156 19.03 -11.30 4.55
CA GLN A 156 20.16 -10.44 4.83
C GLN A 156 20.84 -10.92 6.12
N VAL A 157 22.09 -11.33 6.02
CA VAL A 157 22.90 -11.68 7.18
C VAL A 157 23.28 -10.38 7.88
N SER A 158 22.63 -10.07 9.00
CA SER A 158 22.92 -8.91 9.85
C SER A 158 23.59 -9.29 11.18
N ASP A 159 24.06 -10.53 11.30
CA ASP A 159 24.83 -10.99 12.43
C ASP A 159 26.25 -10.42 12.33
N GLU A 160 26.56 -9.44 13.20
CA GLU A 160 27.90 -8.81 13.28
C GLU A 160 29.00 -9.84 13.50
N GLY A 161 28.73 -10.91 14.26
CA GLY A 161 29.70 -11.98 14.52
C GLY A 161 30.01 -12.80 13.26
N ALA A 162 28.98 -13.14 12.49
CA ALA A 162 29.15 -13.85 11.23
C ALA A 162 29.83 -12.96 10.17
N ILE A 163 29.52 -11.69 10.11
CA ILE A 163 30.17 -10.73 9.23
C ILE A 163 31.63 -10.55 9.61
N ALA A 164 31.95 -10.40 10.90
CA ALA A 164 33.32 -10.28 11.38
C ALA A 164 34.16 -11.50 11.03
N ALA A 165 33.61 -12.71 11.19
CA ALA A 165 34.31 -13.95 10.82
C ALA A 165 34.64 -14.03 9.32
N ILE A 166 33.70 -13.63 8.46
CA ILE A 166 33.92 -13.56 6.98
C ILE A 166 34.96 -12.49 6.65
N VAL A 167 34.90 -11.33 7.31
CA VAL A 167 35.88 -10.25 7.12
C VAL A 167 37.27 -10.73 7.52
N ASP A 168 37.42 -11.41 8.66
CA ASP A 168 38.69 -11.94 9.13
C ASP A 168 39.25 -12.99 8.16
N GLU A 169 38.41 -13.86 7.60
CA GLU A 169 38.80 -14.84 6.58
C GLU A 169 39.32 -14.16 5.30
N VAL A 170 38.56 -13.18 4.78
CA VAL A 170 38.95 -12.39 3.59
C VAL A 170 40.23 -11.60 3.84
N LEU A 171 40.42 -11.04 5.02
CA LEU A 171 41.66 -10.33 5.39
C LEU A 171 42.84 -11.31 5.46
N ALA A 172 42.65 -12.52 6.00
CA ALA A 172 43.70 -13.54 6.07
C ALA A 172 44.16 -14.02 4.70
N GLU A 173 43.25 -14.09 3.72
CA GLU A 173 43.53 -14.45 2.34
C GLU A 173 44.20 -13.34 1.52
N ASN A 174 44.05 -12.06 1.94
CA ASN A 174 44.49 -10.88 1.18
C ASN A 174 45.60 -10.07 1.88
N LEU A 175 46.56 -10.73 2.49
CA LEU A 175 47.63 -10.10 3.26
C LEU A 175 48.44 -9.05 2.46
N GLN A 176 48.64 -9.26 1.16
CA GLN A 176 49.35 -8.29 0.32
C GLN A 176 48.55 -6.99 0.15
N SER A 177 47.25 -7.07 -0.04
CA SER A 177 46.39 -5.92 -0.16
C SER A 177 46.38 -5.10 1.13
N ILE A 178 46.40 -5.78 2.29
CA ILE A 178 46.48 -5.11 3.60
C ILE A 178 47.83 -4.40 3.75
N ALA A 179 48.94 -5.02 3.33
CA ALA A 179 50.27 -4.41 3.38
C ALA A 179 50.34 -3.15 2.47
N ASP A 180 49.77 -3.24 1.27
CA ASP A 180 49.73 -2.12 0.32
C ASP A 180 48.83 -0.96 0.84
N PHE A 181 47.70 -1.28 1.44
CA PHE A 181 46.82 -0.28 2.09
C PHE A 181 47.53 0.44 3.27
N LYS A 182 48.18 -0.33 4.16
CA LYS A 182 48.97 0.22 5.27
C LYS A 182 50.18 1.04 4.80
N ALA A 183 50.70 0.77 3.60
CA ALA A 183 51.77 1.54 2.96
C ALA A 183 51.27 2.78 2.22
N GLY A 184 49.97 3.11 2.31
CA GLY A 184 49.36 4.31 1.69
C GLY A 184 49.19 4.21 0.18
N LYS A 185 49.15 3.01 -0.39
CA LYS A 185 48.82 2.80 -1.79
C LYS A 185 47.30 2.65 -1.95
N ASP A 186 46.58 3.78 -1.95
CA ASP A 186 45.17 3.81 -2.33
C ASP A 186 45.04 3.66 -3.84
N ARG A 187 44.33 2.62 -4.26
CA ARG A 187 43.82 2.44 -5.63
C ARG A 187 42.33 2.25 -5.61
#